data_cea19f6832295441cdf7da6295b0a9c2
#
_entry.id   cea19f6832295441cdf7da6295b0a9c2
#
_cell.length_a   1.000
_cell.length_b   1.000
_cell.length_c   1.000
_cell.angle_alpha   90.00
_cell.angle_beta   90.00
_cell.angle_gamma   90.00
#
_symmetry.space_group_name_H-M   'P 1'
#
loop_
_entity.id
_entity.type
_entity.pdbx_description
1 polymer ?
#
loop_
_entity_poly.entity_id
_entity_poly.type
_entity_poly.pdbx_seq_one_letter_code
_entity_poly.pdbx_strand_id
1 'polypeptide(L)'
;MASYNDGKAEVIAYIMSLEPKSILDVGACDGKWSQMLRAAGYNGRLDAVEVFKPNATKILDLYDDVFVGDIKRYEYGIGYDVIIFGDVIEHMDVDAAQSVLFYASHNCGEVIVGVPFLYKQGEIYGNPYERHIQEDLTPELFEERYGRIGFEMFVRPRGDYAYYRMRRVR
;
A
#
# COMPACT_ATOMS: atom_id res chain seq x y z
N MET A 1 5.80 -10.52 9.65
CA MET A 1 4.96 -11.54 8.98
C MET A 1 5.02 -11.22 7.51
N ALA A 2 5.25 -12.16 6.62
CA ALA A 2 5.09 -11.87 5.21
C ALA A 2 3.63 -11.44 5.01
N SER A 3 3.39 -10.30 4.36
CA SER A 3 2.04 -9.82 4.09
C SER A 3 1.20 -10.95 3.46
N TYR A 4 -0.08 -10.98 3.80
CA TYR A 4 -1.01 -11.99 3.28
C TYR A 4 -0.90 -12.10 1.75
N ASN A 5 -0.84 -13.33 1.22
CA ASN A 5 -0.82 -13.56 -0.23
C ASN A 5 -2.21 -13.62 -0.83
N ASP A 6 -3.21 -13.86 0.03
CA ASP A 6 -4.59 -14.06 -0.39
C ASP A 6 -5.14 -12.76 -1.01
N GLY A 7 -5.71 -12.87 -2.19
CA GLY A 7 -6.26 -11.75 -2.95
C GLY A 7 -5.24 -10.93 -3.74
N LYS A 8 -3.92 -11.08 -3.50
CA LYS A 8 -2.91 -10.31 -4.27
C LYS A 8 -2.95 -10.62 -5.76
N ALA A 9 -3.23 -11.87 -6.13
CA ALA A 9 -3.32 -12.26 -7.54
C ALA A 9 -4.44 -11.51 -8.27
N GLU A 10 -5.61 -11.38 -7.64
CA GLU A 10 -6.74 -10.62 -8.18
C GLU A 10 -6.42 -9.13 -8.27
N VAL A 11 -5.77 -8.58 -7.23
CA VAL A 11 -5.33 -7.18 -7.22
C VAL A 11 -4.32 -6.91 -8.33
N ILE A 12 -3.34 -7.80 -8.52
CA ILE A 12 -2.35 -7.66 -9.60
C ILE A 12 -3.02 -7.76 -10.96
N ALA A 13 -3.93 -8.72 -11.17
CA ALA A 13 -4.68 -8.82 -12.43
C ALA A 13 -5.45 -7.52 -12.72
N TYR A 14 -6.05 -6.95 -11.68
CA TYR A 14 -6.72 -5.65 -11.79
C TYR A 14 -5.73 -4.52 -12.15
N ILE A 15 -4.60 -4.39 -11.43
CA ILE A 15 -3.57 -3.38 -11.74
C ILE A 15 -3.10 -3.52 -13.19
N MET A 16 -2.80 -4.73 -13.63
CA MET A 16 -2.34 -4.98 -15.00
C MET A 16 -3.40 -4.60 -16.06
N SER A 17 -4.69 -4.73 -15.74
CA SER A 17 -5.79 -4.31 -16.62
C SER A 17 -5.89 -2.79 -16.81
N LEU A 18 -5.27 -2.00 -15.93
CA LEU A 18 -5.18 -0.54 -16.04
C LEU A 18 -4.06 -0.09 -16.98
N GLU A 19 -3.18 -0.99 -17.39
CA GLU A 19 -1.98 -0.72 -18.20
C GLU A 19 -1.12 0.45 -17.65
N PRO A 20 -0.80 0.45 -16.33
CA PRO A 20 -0.11 1.57 -15.71
C PRO A 20 1.32 1.69 -16.25
N LYS A 21 1.78 2.93 -16.43
CA LYS A 21 3.17 3.24 -16.81
C LYS A 21 4.06 3.41 -15.58
N SER A 22 3.46 3.78 -14.45
CA SER A 22 4.16 4.05 -13.20
C SER A 22 3.36 3.57 -11.98
N ILE A 23 4.06 2.89 -11.08
CA ILE A 23 3.51 2.37 -9.82
C ILE A 23 4.42 2.79 -8.67
N LEU A 24 3.84 3.22 -7.55
CA LEU A 24 4.53 3.42 -6.29
C LEU A 24 4.07 2.37 -5.28
N ASP A 25 5.00 1.63 -4.70
CA ASP A 25 4.79 0.67 -3.61
C ASP A 25 5.19 1.31 -2.28
N VAL A 26 4.23 1.59 -1.43
CA VAL A 26 4.46 2.22 -0.12
C VAL A 26 4.52 1.15 0.96
N GLY A 27 5.59 1.17 1.78
CA GLY A 27 5.87 0.12 2.76
C GLY A 27 6.35 -1.16 2.10
N ALA A 28 7.29 -1.03 1.17
CA ALA A 28 7.69 -2.12 0.27
C ALA A 28 8.30 -3.35 0.97
N CYS A 29 8.77 -3.23 2.21
CA CYS A 29 9.25 -4.28 3.09
C CYS A 29 10.28 -5.23 2.42
N ASP A 30 9.86 -6.42 1.97
CA ASP A 30 10.67 -7.42 1.28
C ASP A 30 10.53 -7.38 -0.25
N GLY A 31 9.82 -6.38 -0.79
CA GLY A 31 9.61 -6.19 -2.21
C GLY A 31 8.59 -7.15 -2.85
N LYS A 32 7.66 -7.66 -2.07
CA LYS A 32 6.69 -8.64 -2.53
C LYS A 32 5.84 -8.17 -3.70
N TRP A 33 5.34 -6.94 -3.65
CA TRP A 33 4.57 -6.37 -4.75
C TRP A 33 5.39 -6.27 -6.03
N SER A 34 6.66 -5.83 -5.93
CA SER A 34 7.56 -5.79 -7.08
C SER A 34 7.73 -7.16 -7.71
N GLN A 35 8.07 -8.17 -6.91
CA GLN A 35 8.28 -9.54 -7.39
C GLN A 35 7.05 -10.07 -8.12
N MET A 36 5.86 -9.88 -7.56
CA MET A 36 4.61 -10.36 -8.15
C MET A 36 4.21 -9.57 -9.41
N LEU A 37 4.35 -8.24 -9.41
CA LEU A 37 4.08 -7.40 -10.57
C LEU A 37 5.01 -7.73 -11.74
N ARG A 38 6.33 -7.86 -11.47
CA ARG A 38 7.31 -8.25 -12.49
C ARG A 38 7.05 -9.65 -13.03
N ALA A 39 6.68 -10.61 -12.17
CA ALA A 39 6.28 -11.97 -12.60
C ALA A 39 5.00 -11.97 -13.46
N ALA A 40 4.08 -11.02 -13.25
CA ALA A 40 2.90 -10.80 -14.09
C ALA A 40 3.19 -10.06 -15.40
N GLY A 41 4.45 -9.68 -15.66
CA GLY A 41 4.87 -9.02 -16.90
C GLY A 41 4.86 -7.48 -16.85
N TYR A 42 4.73 -6.88 -15.66
CA TYR A 42 4.82 -5.43 -15.55
C TYR A 42 6.24 -4.93 -15.87
N ASN A 43 6.36 -4.04 -16.86
CA ASN A 43 7.63 -3.49 -17.34
C ASN A 43 7.71 -1.95 -17.21
N GLY A 44 6.68 -1.31 -16.64
CA GLY A 44 6.68 0.11 -16.35
C GLY A 44 7.57 0.49 -15.16
N ARG A 45 7.63 1.79 -14.87
CA ARG A 45 8.37 2.32 -13.73
C ARG A 45 7.73 1.85 -12.41
N LEU A 46 8.55 1.33 -11.52
CA LEU A 46 8.14 0.82 -10.22
C LEU A 46 9.06 1.39 -9.15
N ASP A 47 8.56 2.32 -8.38
CA ASP A 47 9.29 2.96 -7.28
C ASP A 47 8.76 2.46 -5.92
N ALA A 48 9.55 2.67 -4.87
CA ALA A 48 9.19 2.27 -3.52
C ALA A 48 9.43 3.37 -2.49
N VAL A 49 8.62 3.34 -1.43
CA VAL A 49 8.87 4.06 -0.18
C VAL A 49 9.01 3.04 0.94
N GLU A 50 10.11 3.09 1.69
CA GLU A 50 10.35 2.21 2.82
C GLU A 50 10.97 2.97 3.98
N VAL A 51 10.31 2.96 5.14
CA VAL A 51 10.74 3.72 6.32
C VAL A 51 11.85 3.02 7.08
N PHE A 52 11.86 1.68 7.09
CA PHE A 52 12.85 0.89 7.82
C PHE A 52 14.07 0.62 6.95
N LYS A 53 15.15 1.35 7.21
CA LYS A 53 16.39 1.30 6.41
C LYS A 53 16.93 -0.12 6.15
N PRO A 54 16.91 -1.08 7.11
CA PRO A 54 17.36 -2.44 6.82
C PRO A 54 16.54 -3.17 5.73
N ASN A 55 15.24 -2.89 5.62
CA ASN A 55 14.40 -3.42 4.55
C ASN A 55 14.69 -2.69 3.24
N ALA A 56 14.72 -1.36 3.27
CA ALA A 56 15.03 -0.55 2.08
C ALA A 56 16.33 -1.00 1.39
N THR A 57 17.37 -1.32 2.16
CA THR A 57 18.66 -1.79 1.60
C THR A 57 18.54 -3.12 0.84
N LYS A 58 17.59 -3.98 1.21
CA LYS A 58 17.42 -5.30 0.58
C LYS A 58 16.66 -5.26 -0.74
N ILE A 59 15.92 -4.17 -0.98
CA ILE A 59 15.00 -4.06 -2.12
C ILE A 59 15.50 -3.14 -3.22
N LEU A 60 16.69 -2.55 -3.10
CA LEU A 60 17.24 -1.58 -4.05
C LEU A 60 17.26 -2.10 -5.50
N ASP A 61 17.52 -3.39 -5.70
CA ASP A 61 17.57 -4.01 -7.03
C ASP A 61 16.18 -4.45 -7.55
N LEU A 62 15.12 -4.30 -6.73
CA LEU A 62 13.76 -4.71 -7.09
C LEU A 62 12.91 -3.53 -7.63
N TYR A 63 13.37 -2.30 -7.47
CA TYR A 63 12.66 -1.08 -7.84
C TYR A 63 13.54 -0.17 -8.66
N ASP A 64 12.91 0.71 -9.45
CA ASP A 64 13.63 1.70 -10.25
C ASP A 64 14.18 2.83 -9.37
N ASP A 65 13.46 3.18 -8.28
CA ASP A 65 13.91 4.11 -7.24
C ASP A 65 13.35 3.70 -5.87
N VAL A 66 14.10 3.93 -4.79
CA VAL A 66 13.69 3.63 -3.42
C VAL A 66 13.90 4.85 -2.53
N PHE A 67 12.81 5.48 -2.10
CA PHE A 67 12.86 6.50 -1.08
C PHE A 67 12.93 5.86 0.31
N VAL A 68 14.05 6.09 1.00
CA VAL A 68 14.26 5.59 2.37
C VAL A 68 13.78 6.63 3.37
N GLY A 69 12.56 6.49 3.85
CA GLY A 69 11.96 7.44 4.77
C GLY A 69 10.46 7.28 4.96
N ASP A 70 9.89 8.14 5.80
CA ASP A 70 8.46 8.17 6.07
C ASP A 70 7.69 8.74 4.86
N ILE A 71 6.64 8.06 4.42
CA ILE A 71 5.76 8.47 3.32
C ILE A 71 5.20 9.89 3.52
N LYS A 72 5.03 10.35 4.74
CA LYS A 72 4.59 11.73 5.06
C LYS A 72 5.57 12.82 4.57
N ARG A 73 6.79 12.43 4.24
CA ARG A 73 7.85 13.32 3.72
C ARG A 73 8.14 13.08 2.24
N TYR A 74 7.42 12.14 1.63
CA TYR A 74 7.61 11.81 0.23
C TYR A 74 6.97 12.86 -0.67
N GLU A 75 7.74 13.37 -1.61
CA GLU A 75 7.25 14.29 -2.63
C GLU A 75 6.85 13.50 -3.87
N TYR A 76 5.56 13.42 -4.15
CA TYR A 76 5.00 12.60 -5.25
C TYR A 76 5.41 13.04 -6.67
N GLY A 77 6.11 14.16 -6.81
CA GLY A 77 6.73 14.60 -8.05
C GLY A 77 5.78 14.64 -9.25
N ILE A 78 6.00 13.72 -10.19
CA ILE A 78 5.23 13.64 -11.45
C ILE A 78 3.88 12.96 -11.34
N GLY A 79 3.51 12.44 -10.17
CA GLY A 79 2.35 11.57 -10.00
C GLY A 79 2.57 10.15 -10.51
N TYR A 80 1.75 9.23 -10.03
CA TYR A 80 1.78 7.83 -10.43
C TYR A 80 0.44 7.41 -11.04
N ASP A 81 0.45 6.39 -11.90
CA ASP A 81 -0.81 5.81 -12.37
C ASP A 81 -1.48 5.01 -11.27
N VAL A 82 -0.68 4.28 -10.46
CA VAL A 82 -1.17 3.51 -9.31
C VAL A 82 -0.26 3.74 -8.10
N ILE A 83 -0.85 3.88 -6.92
CA ILE A 83 -0.13 3.84 -5.63
C ILE A 83 -0.71 2.69 -4.80
N ILE A 84 0.17 1.84 -4.26
CA ILE A 84 -0.20 0.68 -3.44
C ILE A 84 0.21 0.93 -1.99
N PHE A 85 -0.73 0.78 -1.06
CA PHE A 85 -0.53 0.70 0.38
C PHE A 85 -0.93 -0.71 0.83
N GLY A 86 0.00 -1.63 0.82
CA GLY A 86 -0.24 -3.02 1.21
C GLY A 86 0.25 -3.28 2.63
N ASP A 87 -0.66 -3.41 3.60
CA ASP A 87 -0.33 -3.55 5.03
C ASP A 87 0.50 -2.36 5.55
N VAL A 88 -0.03 -1.13 5.42
CA VAL A 88 0.68 0.11 5.78
C VAL A 88 -0.11 1.02 6.69
N ILE A 89 -1.38 1.28 6.37
CA ILE A 89 -2.13 2.34 7.07
C ILE A 89 -2.49 1.96 8.51
N GLU A 90 -2.57 0.69 8.83
CA GLU A 90 -2.78 0.18 10.19
C GLU A 90 -1.61 0.48 11.13
N HIS A 91 -0.43 0.76 10.57
CA HIS A 91 0.77 1.19 11.32
C HIS A 91 0.80 2.69 11.64
N MET A 92 -0.18 3.44 11.19
CA MET A 92 -0.32 4.89 11.40
C MET A 92 -1.51 5.20 12.32
N ASP A 93 -1.47 6.34 13.01
CA ASP A 93 -2.69 6.90 13.57
C ASP A 93 -3.66 7.33 12.44
N VAL A 94 -4.95 7.46 12.81
CA VAL A 94 -6.02 7.72 11.83
C VAL A 94 -5.77 9.01 11.06
N ASP A 95 -5.35 10.08 11.73
CA ASP A 95 -5.15 11.40 11.11
C ASP A 95 -3.99 11.36 10.12
N ALA A 96 -2.90 10.68 10.47
CA ALA A 96 -1.76 10.49 9.57
C ALA A 96 -2.15 9.65 8.35
N ALA A 97 -2.86 8.53 8.55
CA ALA A 97 -3.34 7.69 7.47
C ALA A 97 -4.30 8.44 6.53
N GLN A 98 -5.26 9.20 7.08
CA GLN A 98 -6.16 10.05 6.30
C GLN A 98 -5.38 11.05 5.45
N SER A 99 -4.40 11.75 6.05
CA SER A 99 -3.60 12.74 5.35
C SER A 99 -2.81 12.10 4.19
N VAL A 100 -2.12 10.97 4.45
CA VAL A 100 -1.34 10.26 3.44
C VAL A 100 -2.22 9.76 2.29
N LEU A 101 -3.36 9.14 2.59
CA LEU A 101 -4.29 8.64 1.58
C LEU A 101 -4.93 9.78 0.79
N PHE A 102 -5.26 10.89 1.44
CA PHE A 102 -5.77 12.08 0.77
C PHE A 102 -4.76 12.64 -0.22
N TYR A 103 -3.49 12.82 0.18
CA TYR A 103 -2.45 13.28 -0.74
C TYR A 103 -2.20 12.29 -1.87
N ALA A 104 -2.14 11.00 -1.59
CA ALA A 104 -2.00 9.98 -2.63
C ALA A 104 -3.13 10.07 -3.66
N SER A 105 -4.39 10.20 -3.20
CA SER A 105 -5.56 10.28 -4.08
C SER A 105 -5.56 11.47 -5.04
N HIS A 106 -4.86 12.55 -4.69
CA HIS A 106 -4.72 13.74 -5.53
C HIS A 106 -3.54 13.68 -6.49
N ASN A 107 -2.59 12.77 -6.24
CA ASN A 107 -1.34 12.67 -7.00
C ASN A 107 -1.21 11.36 -7.79
N CYS A 108 -2.28 10.60 -7.96
CA CYS A 108 -2.26 9.39 -8.79
C CYS A 108 -3.59 9.16 -9.52
N GLY A 109 -3.58 8.19 -10.43
CA GLY A 109 -4.79 7.72 -11.12
C GLY A 109 -5.66 6.82 -10.24
N GLU A 110 -5.02 5.95 -9.47
CA GLU A 110 -5.68 4.99 -8.59
C GLU A 110 -4.86 4.70 -7.33
N VAL A 111 -5.52 4.64 -6.18
CA VAL A 111 -4.93 4.20 -4.91
C VAL A 111 -5.51 2.82 -4.56
N ILE A 112 -4.63 1.90 -4.19
CA ILE A 112 -4.99 0.57 -3.69
C ILE A 112 -4.51 0.46 -2.24
N VAL A 113 -5.40 0.02 -1.36
CA VAL A 113 -5.10 -0.19 0.07
C VAL A 113 -5.46 -1.62 0.44
N GLY A 114 -4.51 -2.38 0.97
CA GLY A 114 -4.73 -3.68 1.59
C GLY A 114 -4.59 -3.56 3.10
N VAL A 115 -5.55 -4.09 3.87
CA VAL A 115 -5.54 -4.00 5.34
C VAL A 115 -6.08 -5.25 6.01
N PRO A 116 -5.46 -5.68 7.12
CA PRO A 116 -6.02 -6.68 8.01
C PRO A 116 -7.09 -6.07 8.93
N PHE A 117 -8.01 -6.90 9.40
CA PHE A 117 -9.04 -6.52 10.36
C PHE A 117 -8.81 -7.18 11.70
N LEU A 118 -9.07 -6.43 12.80
CA LEU A 118 -8.99 -6.88 14.18
C LEU A 118 -7.67 -7.62 14.48
N TYR A 119 -6.58 -7.10 13.93
CA TYR A 119 -5.28 -7.77 14.01
C TYR A 119 -4.30 -7.00 14.90
N LYS A 120 -3.93 -7.62 16.03
CA LYS A 120 -2.93 -7.07 16.95
C LYS A 120 -1.54 -7.51 16.55
N GLN A 121 -0.65 -6.54 16.35
CA GLN A 121 0.76 -6.80 16.09
C GLN A 121 1.64 -5.81 16.85
N GLY A 122 2.60 -6.32 17.58
CA GLY A 122 3.66 -5.52 18.20
C GLY A 122 4.84 -5.32 17.25
N GLU A 123 5.94 -4.85 17.81
CA GLU A 123 7.21 -4.80 17.07
C GLU A 123 7.69 -6.21 16.74
N ILE A 124 8.06 -6.44 15.48
CA ILE A 124 8.59 -7.71 15.01
C ILE A 124 9.88 -7.50 14.22
N TYR A 125 10.78 -8.48 14.25
CA TYR A 125 12.07 -8.45 13.54
C TYR A 125 12.95 -7.23 13.85
N GLY A 126 12.78 -6.62 15.05
CA GLY A 126 13.50 -5.40 15.43
C GLY A 126 13.06 -4.16 14.66
N ASN A 127 11.91 -4.22 13.99
CA ASN A 127 11.32 -3.11 13.26
C ASN A 127 10.19 -2.48 14.09
N PRO A 128 10.39 -1.27 14.66
CA PRO A 128 9.37 -0.60 15.46
C PRO A 128 8.17 -0.12 14.62
N TYR A 129 8.33 0.00 13.30
CA TYR A 129 7.27 0.41 12.38
C TYR A 129 6.26 -0.70 12.06
N GLU A 130 6.52 -1.95 12.49
CA GLU A 130 5.62 -3.08 12.32
C GLU A 130 4.48 -3.13 13.33
N ARG A 131 4.48 -2.24 14.34
CA ARG A 131 3.41 -2.18 15.33
C ARG A 131 2.12 -1.67 14.68
N HIS A 132 1.02 -2.40 14.88
CA HIS A 132 -0.31 -1.91 14.52
C HIS A 132 -0.79 -0.88 15.54
N ILE A 133 -1.18 0.29 15.05
CA ILE A 133 -1.81 1.36 15.83
C ILE A 133 -3.33 1.25 15.71
N GLN A 134 -3.83 0.85 14.55
CA GLN A 134 -5.25 0.63 14.30
C GLN A 134 -5.61 -0.86 14.41
N GLU A 135 -5.41 -1.43 15.60
CA GLU A 135 -5.69 -2.85 15.90
C GLU A 135 -7.19 -3.19 15.84
N ASP A 136 -8.04 -2.18 15.91
CA ASP A 136 -9.50 -2.26 15.96
C ASP A 136 -10.16 -2.19 14.58
N LEU A 137 -9.39 -2.06 13.50
CA LEU A 137 -9.93 -1.83 12.16
C LEU A 137 -10.89 -2.95 11.75
N THR A 138 -12.06 -2.55 11.27
CA THR A 138 -13.09 -3.39 10.65
C THR A 138 -13.52 -2.77 9.32
N PRO A 139 -14.27 -3.46 8.46
CA PRO A 139 -14.82 -2.85 7.25
C PRO A 139 -15.63 -1.58 7.53
N GLU A 140 -16.43 -1.60 8.59
CA GLU A 140 -17.27 -0.47 9.00
C GLU A 140 -16.41 0.72 9.48
N LEU A 141 -15.38 0.45 10.29
CA LEU A 141 -14.44 1.48 10.73
C LEU A 141 -13.56 2.00 9.59
N PHE A 142 -13.22 1.16 8.61
CA PHE A 142 -12.53 1.63 7.41
C PHE A 142 -13.39 2.63 6.65
N GLU A 143 -14.68 2.32 6.43
CA GLU A 143 -15.62 3.22 5.77
C GLU A 143 -15.82 4.52 6.57
N GLU A 144 -15.96 4.44 7.89
CA GLU A 144 -16.08 5.61 8.77
C GLU A 144 -14.85 6.53 8.66
N ARG A 145 -13.64 5.93 8.73
CA ARG A 145 -12.37 6.67 8.76
C ARG A 145 -11.97 7.20 7.38
N TYR A 146 -12.19 6.42 6.31
CA TYR A 146 -11.62 6.68 4.98
C TYR A 146 -12.64 6.80 3.84
N GLY A 147 -13.92 6.50 4.07
CA GLY A 147 -14.94 6.51 3.02
C GLY A 147 -15.11 7.87 2.34
N ARG A 148 -14.85 8.98 3.04
CA ARG A 148 -14.89 10.34 2.45
C ARG A 148 -13.83 10.56 1.36
N ILE A 149 -12.78 9.74 1.31
CA ILE A 149 -11.76 9.80 0.25
C ILE A 149 -12.27 9.11 -1.02
N GLY A 150 -13.33 8.29 -0.91
CA GLY A 150 -13.96 7.62 -2.04
C GLY A 150 -13.44 6.21 -2.28
N PHE A 151 -12.97 5.52 -1.23
CA PHE A 151 -12.58 4.12 -1.32
C PHE A 151 -13.79 3.20 -1.43
N GLU A 152 -13.67 2.16 -2.27
CA GLU A 152 -14.59 1.03 -2.36
C GLU A 152 -13.84 -0.28 -2.14
N MET A 153 -14.43 -1.21 -1.39
CA MET A 153 -13.91 -2.57 -1.26
C MET A 153 -14.09 -3.31 -2.59
N PHE A 154 -13.03 -3.92 -3.13
CA PHE A 154 -13.12 -4.63 -4.39
C PHE A 154 -12.61 -6.09 -4.36
N VAL A 155 -11.74 -6.42 -3.39
CA VAL A 155 -11.29 -7.81 -3.14
C VAL A 155 -11.36 -8.09 -1.65
N ARG A 156 -12.05 -9.16 -1.28
CA ARG A 156 -12.13 -9.65 0.10
C ARG A 156 -11.81 -11.15 0.13
N PRO A 157 -10.52 -11.51 0.18
CA PRO A 157 -10.11 -12.91 0.08
C PRO A 157 -10.54 -13.74 1.30
N ARG A 158 -10.65 -13.06 2.47
CA ARG A 158 -11.08 -13.67 3.74
C ARG A 158 -11.86 -12.65 4.58
N GLY A 159 -12.48 -13.12 5.66
CA GLY A 159 -13.22 -12.26 6.59
C GLY A 159 -12.37 -11.24 7.33
N ASP A 160 -11.09 -11.54 7.49
CA ASP A 160 -10.11 -10.78 8.28
C ASP A 160 -9.14 -9.93 7.44
N TYR A 161 -9.40 -9.78 6.13
CA TYR A 161 -8.56 -8.97 5.24
C TYR A 161 -9.36 -8.46 4.04
N ALA A 162 -9.09 -7.24 3.58
CA ALA A 162 -9.66 -6.72 2.35
C ALA A 162 -8.71 -5.77 1.61
N TYR A 163 -8.99 -5.63 0.31
CA TYR A 163 -8.41 -4.60 -0.54
C TYR A 163 -9.48 -3.60 -0.94
N TYR A 164 -9.13 -2.33 -0.83
CA TYR A 164 -9.91 -1.18 -1.23
C TYR A 164 -9.22 -0.48 -2.38
N ARG A 165 -10.00 0.14 -3.25
CA ARG A 165 -9.49 1.00 -4.30
C ARG A 165 -10.22 2.33 -4.30
N MET A 166 -9.52 3.36 -4.73
CA MET A 166 -10.08 4.67 -5.04
C MET A 166 -9.56 5.09 -6.41
N ARG A 167 -10.47 5.34 -7.34
CA ARG A 167 -10.14 5.85 -8.66
C ARG A 167 -10.42 7.35 -8.72
N ARG A 168 -9.42 8.11 -9.12
CA ARG A 168 -9.62 9.53 -9.37
C ARG A 168 -10.60 9.74 -10.53
N VAL A 169 -11.74 10.37 -10.25
CA VAL A 169 -12.64 10.84 -11.31
C VAL A 169 -11.99 12.04 -11.98
N ARG A 170 -11.68 11.90 -13.26
CA ARG A 170 -11.11 12.99 -14.07
C ARG A 170 -12.16 14.00 -14.44
#